data_1330ebc1bb1094522e4d483bae6ed119
#
_entry.id   1330ebc1bb1094522e4d483bae6ed119
#
_cell.length_a   1.000
_cell.length_b   1.000
_cell.length_c   1.000
_cell.angle_alpha   90.00
_cell.angle_beta   90.00
_cell.angle_gamma   90.00
#
_symmetry.space_group_name_H-M   'P 1'
#
loop_
_entity.id
_entity.type
_entity.pdbx_description
1 polymer ?
#
loop_
_entity_poly.entity_id
_entity_poly.type
_entity_poly.pdbx_seq_one_letter_code
_entity_poly.pdbx_strand_id
1 'polypeptide(L)'
;MAKAIDPAAMRAAVLAVRDWIVDDDAPSPPRAAVAAAVRSTARTLAQDAPGGSVEVRVPPFVAVQCIEGLRHTRGTPPNVVECAPRVWLRLATGAVTVDEAAEAADLAASGSRAGEIARYLPIVRL
;
A
#
# COMPACT_ATOMS: atom_id res chain seq x y z
N MET A 1 14.52 16.56 -0.61
CA MET A 1 13.76 15.87 -1.66
C MET A 1 13.82 14.37 -1.46
N ALA A 2 12.69 13.71 -1.54
CA ALA A 2 12.66 12.27 -1.41
C ALA A 2 13.30 11.62 -2.63
N LYS A 3 14.14 10.62 -2.38
CA LYS A 3 14.75 9.81 -3.43
C LYS A 3 13.68 8.95 -4.11
N ALA A 4 13.74 8.83 -5.42
CA ALA A 4 12.87 7.89 -6.15
C ALA A 4 13.17 6.46 -5.70
N ILE A 5 12.12 5.64 -5.59
CA ILE A 5 12.25 4.23 -5.25
C ILE A 5 12.81 3.48 -6.47
N ASP A 6 13.87 2.72 -6.26
CA ASP A 6 14.41 1.85 -7.29
C ASP A 6 13.47 0.66 -7.51
N PRO A 7 12.90 0.48 -8.71
CA PRO A 7 11.97 -0.63 -8.97
C PRO A 7 12.58 -2.00 -8.72
N ALA A 8 13.85 -2.20 -9.02
CA ALA A 8 14.51 -3.48 -8.79
C ALA A 8 14.67 -3.78 -7.30
N ALA A 9 15.02 -2.77 -6.52
CA ALA A 9 15.15 -2.90 -5.06
C ALA A 9 13.77 -3.15 -4.43
N MET A 10 12.75 -2.46 -4.88
CA MET A 10 11.38 -2.67 -4.41
C MET A 10 10.92 -4.09 -4.70
N ARG A 11 11.13 -4.57 -5.94
CA ARG A 11 10.77 -5.94 -6.31
C ARG A 11 11.52 -6.97 -5.46
N ALA A 12 12.81 -6.76 -5.21
CA ALA A 12 13.60 -7.67 -4.37
C ALA A 12 13.06 -7.72 -2.94
N ALA A 13 12.66 -6.59 -2.39
CA ALA A 13 12.08 -6.53 -1.05
C ALA A 13 10.75 -7.32 -0.97
N VAL A 14 9.92 -7.22 -2.00
CA VAL A 14 8.65 -7.96 -2.07
C VAL A 14 8.91 -9.46 -2.22
N LEU A 15 9.85 -9.84 -3.09
CA LEU A 15 10.20 -11.26 -3.28
C LEU A 15 10.74 -11.90 -2.00
N ALA A 16 11.44 -11.13 -1.17
CA ALA A 16 11.96 -11.63 0.11
C ALA A 16 10.86 -12.07 1.07
N VAL A 17 9.63 -11.58 0.92
CA VAL A 17 8.49 -11.94 1.78
C VAL A 17 7.37 -12.63 1.00
N ARG A 18 7.67 -13.10 -0.21
CA ARG A 18 6.68 -13.68 -1.12
C ARG A 18 5.85 -14.81 -0.48
N ASP A 19 6.49 -15.75 0.17
CA ASP A 19 5.79 -16.89 0.75
C ASP A 19 4.74 -16.45 1.76
N TRP A 20 5.08 -15.46 2.58
CA TRP A 20 4.16 -14.90 3.55
C TRP A 20 3.00 -14.15 2.90
N ILE A 21 3.23 -13.53 1.74
CA ILE A 21 2.16 -12.85 1.01
C ILE A 21 1.15 -13.86 0.46
N VAL A 22 1.62 -14.96 -0.13
CA VAL A 22 0.77 -15.89 -0.88
C VAL A 22 0.22 -17.04 -0.06
N ASP A 23 0.83 -17.36 1.09
CA ASP A 23 0.46 -18.51 1.91
C ASP A 23 0.15 -18.07 3.33
N ASP A 24 -1.12 -18.26 3.74
CA ASP A 24 -1.58 -17.90 5.09
C ASP A 24 -0.83 -18.65 6.20
N ASP A 25 -0.32 -19.84 5.89
CA ASP A 25 0.34 -20.70 6.86
C ASP A 25 1.86 -20.47 6.91
N ALA A 26 2.40 -19.64 6.04
CA ALA A 26 3.83 -19.35 6.03
C ALA A 26 4.25 -18.61 7.31
N PRO A 27 5.44 -18.91 7.85
CA PRO A 27 5.92 -18.19 9.03
C PRO A 27 6.15 -16.71 8.72
N SER A 28 6.00 -15.88 9.74
CA SER A 28 6.23 -14.44 9.61
C SER A 28 7.70 -14.16 9.29
N PRO A 29 7.98 -13.33 8.27
CA PRO A 29 9.34 -12.90 7.99
C PRO A 29 9.88 -12.01 9.10
N PRO A 30 11.19 -11.73 9.10
CA PRO A 30 11.74 -10.70 9.99
C PRO A 30 11.03 -9.36 9.79
N ARG A 31 10.81 -8.63 10.87
CA ARG A 31 10.13 -7.34 10.84
C ARG A 31 10.76 -6.38 9.82
N ALA A 32 12.10 -6.35 9.75
CA ALA A 32 12.80 -5.47 8.82
C ALA A 32 12.49 -5.80 7.35
N ALA A 33 12.31 -7.08 7.02
CA ALA A 33 11.96 -7.50 5.66
C ALA A 33 10.53 -7.05 5.30
N VAL A 34 9.60 -7.21 6.22
CA VAL A 34 8.22 -6.74 6.01
C VAL A 34 8.21 -5.22 5.86
N ALA A 35 8.92 -4.50 6.73
CA ALA A 35 9.00 -3.05 6.66
C ALA A 35 9.56 -2.56 5.31
N ALA A 36 10.61 -3.20 4.81
CA ALA A 36 11.20 -2.84 3.52
C ALA A 36 10.22 -3.01 2.37
N ALA A 37 9.50 -4.14 2.33
CA ALA A 37 8.51 -4.41 1.29
C ALA A 37 7.33 -3.41 1.36
N VAL A 38 6.81 -3.18 2.55
CA VAL A 38 5.67 -2.27 2.75
C VAL A 38 6.04 -0.83 2.39
N ARG A 39 7.16 -0.34 2.91
CA ARG A 39 7.57 1.05 2.67
C ARG A 39 7.90 1.32 1.22
N SER A 40 8.62 0.42 0.56
CA SER A 40 9.00 0.63 -0.84
C SER A 40 7.80 0.60 -1.77
N THR A 41 6.85 -0.30 -1.55
CA THR A 41 5.65 -0.37 -2.38
C THR A 41 4.71 0.82 -2.14
N ALA A 42 4.48 1.21 -0.89
CA ALA A 42 3.62 2.36 -0.58
C ALA A 42 4.22 3.67 -1.12
N ARG A 43 5.53 3.85 -1.00
CA ARG A 43 6.20 5.02 -1.54
C ARG A 43 6.20 5.04 -3.06
N THR A 44 6.27 3.88 -3.70
CA THR A 44 6.11 3.78 -5.16
C THR A 44 4.73 4.24 -5.59
N LEU A 45 3.68 3.83 -4.87
CA LEU A 45 2.32 4.32 -5.13
C LEU A 45 2.27 5.85 -5.06
N ALA A 46 2.85 6.44 -4.02
CA ALA A 46 2.84 7.89 -3.86
C ALA A 46 3.64 8.62 -4.97
N GLN A 47 4.66 7.98 -5.50
CA GLN A 47 5.43 8.53 -6.64
C GLN A 47 4.63 8.43 -7.94
N ASP A 48 3.96 7.31 -8.16
CA ASP A 48 3.20 7.07 -9.40
C ASP A 48 1.90 7.86 -9.43
N ALA A 49 1.32 8.14 -8.27
CA ALA A 49 0.07 8.87 -8.11
C ALA A 49 0.26 10.02 -7.12
N PRO A 50 1.04 11.05 -7.48
CA PRO A 50 1.32 12.14 -6.55
C PRO A 50 0.06 12.93 -6.21
N GLY A 51 -0.01 13.42 -4.98
CA GLY A 51 -1.13 14.23 -4.51
C GLY A 51 -1.39 14.04 -3.02
N GLY A 52 -2.45 14.62 -2.52
CA GLY A 52 -2.80 14.59 -1.12
C GLY A 52 -4.27 14.31 -0.85
N SER A 53 -5.00 13.78 -1.84
CA SER A 53 -6.45 13.56 -1.68
C SER A 53 -6.79 12.24 -0.98
N VAL A 54 -5.87 11.28 -0.99
CA VAL A 54 -6.05 9.97 -0.33
C VAL A 54 -4.82 9.67 0.51
N GLU A 55 -5.04 9.24 1.75
CA GLU A 55 -3.96 8.72 2.59
C GLU A 55 -4.09 7.20 2.71
N VAL A 56 -2.99 6.50 2.46
CA VAL A 56 -2.89 5.06 2.65
C VAL A 56 -2.04 4.80 3.89
N ARG A 57 -2.63 4.13 4.87
CA ARG A 57 -2.00 3.80 6.15
C ARG A 57 -1.78 2.30 6.26
N VAL A 58 -0.56 1.92 6.53
CA VAL A 58 -0.19 0.52 6.76
C VAL A 58 0.58 0.44 8.08
N PRO A 59 -0.12 0.53 9.20
CA PRO A 59 0.56 0.51 10.50
C PRO A 59 1.28 -0.83 10.73
N PRO A 60 2.40 -0.83 11.42
CA PRO A 60 3.08 0.31 12.02
C PRO A 60 4.17 0.92 11.13
N PHE A 61 4.19 0.61 9.83
CA PHE A 61 5.36 0.89 8.99
C PHE A 61 5.31 2.18 8.19
N VAL A 62 4.14 2.58 7.68
CA VAL A 62 4.10 3.70 6.74
C VAL A 62 2.69 4.31 6.66
N ALA A 63 2.66 5.60 6.36
CA ALA A 63 1.48 6.27 5.84
C ALA A 63 1.95 7.18 4.70
N VAL A 64 1.28 7.12 3.56
CA VAL A 64 1.61 7.95 2.41
C VAL A 64 0.36 8.67 1.91
N GLN A 65 0.57 9.86 1.36
CA GLN A 65 -0.49 10.58 0.66
C GLN A 65 -0.30 10.42 -0.83
N CYS A 66 -1.40 10.28 -1.55
CA CYS A 66 -1.37 10.05 -2.99
C CYS A 66 -2.65 10.60 -3.63
N ILE A 67 -2.64 10.57 -4.96
CA ILE A 67 -3.75 10.93 -5.83
C ILE A 67 -4.04 12.43 -5.78
N GLU A 68 -3.99 13.05 -6.95
CA GLU A 68 -4.28 14.45 -7.13
C GLU A 68 -5.77 14.74 -6.87
N GLY A 69 -6.06 15.90 -6.33
CA GLY A 69 -7.42 16.32 -6.04
C GLY A 69 -7.45 17.69 -5.41
N LEU A 70 -8.60 18.05 -4.85
CA LEU A 70 -8.75 19.32 -4.15
C LEU A 70 -7.77 19.38 -2.98
N ARG A 71 -7.10 20.53 -2.87
CA ARG A 71 -6.11 20.74 -1.83
C ARG A 71 -6.77 20.82 -0.46
N HIS A 72 -6.28 19.99 0.45
CA HIS A 72 -6.71 20.01 1.83
C HIS A 72 -5.73 20.83 2.64
N THR A 73 -6.20 21.91 3.26
CA THR A 73 -5.29 22.88 3.89
C THR A 73 -5.01 22.60 5.36
N ARG A 74 -5.78 21.72 5.98
CA ARG A 74 -5.54 21.34 7.38
C ARG A 74 -6.32 20.08 7.75
N GLY A 75 -5.85 19.43 8.79
CA GLY A 75 -6.53 18.28 9.36
C GLY A 75 -6.30 16.99 8.61
N THR A 76 -7.21 16.05 8.82
CA THR A 76 -7.15 14.72 8.23
C THR A 76 -7.42 14.79 6.73
N PRO A 77 -6.70 14.02 5.91
CA PRO A 77 -7.05 13.88 4.50
C PRO A 77 -8.51 13.45 4.33
N PRO A 78 -9.19 13.91 3.25
CA PRO A 78 -10.61 13.64 3.05
C PRO A 78 -10.91 12.17 2.77
N ASN A 79 -9.92 11.39 2.36
CA ASN A 79 -10.09 9.98 2.06
C ASN A 79 -8.94 9.19 2.68
N VAL A 80 -9.27 8.07 3.33
CA VAL A 80 -8.28 7.24 4.02
C VAL A 80 -8.53 5.77 3.70
N VAL A 81 -7.45 5.06 3.41
CA VAL A 81 -7.43 3.60 3.30
C VAL A 81 -6.44 3.07 4.33
N GLU A 82 -6.88 2.14 5.16
CA GLU A 82 -6.01 1.55 6.18
C GLU A 82 -6.13 0.03 6.16
N CYS A 83 -4.99 -0.65 6.22
CA CYS A 83 -4.96 -2.11 6.29
C CYS A 83 -3.66 -2.59 6.93
N ALA A 84 -3.66 -3.88 7.31
CA ALA A 84 -2.47 -4.52 7.86
C ALA A 84 -1.41 -4.75 6.78
N PRO A 85 -0.14 -4.93 7.17
CA PRO A 85 0.97 -5.10 6.21
C PRO A 85 0.75 -6.22 5.19
N ARG A 86 0.29 -7.39 5.61
CA ARG A 86 0.06 -8.51 4.69
C ARG A 86 -1.03 -8.20 3.67
N VAL A 87 -2.12 -7.55 4.11
CA VAL A 87 -3.21 -7.15 3.22
C VAL A 87 -2.70 -6.14 2.20
N TRP A 88 -1.95 -5.14 2.66
CA TRP A 88 -1.34 -4.16 1.75
C TRP A 88 -0.48 -4.84 0.69
N LEU A 89 0.38 -5.77 1.09
CA LEU A 89 1.25 -6.47 0.15
C LEU A 89 0.47 -7.34 -0.84
N ARG A 90 -0.66 -7.91 -0.43
CA ARG A 90 -1.55 -8.62 -1.33
C ARG A 90 -2.19 -7.68 -2.35
N LEU A 91 -2.58 -6.50 -1.93
CA LEU A 91 -3.07 -5.46 -2.85
C LEU A 91 -1.95 -5.02 -3.81
N ALA A 92 -0.78 -4.75 -3.28
CA ALA A 92 0.36 -4.26 -4.05
C ALA A 92 0.85 -5.25 -5.10
N THR A 93 0.65 -6.55 -4.88
CA THR A 93 1.08 -7.61 -5.79
C THR A 93 -0.04 -8.16 -6.68
N GLY A 94 -1.26 -7.71 -6.46
CA GLY A 94 -2.42 -8.18 -7.23
C GLY A 94 -3.00 -9.49 -6.75
N ALA A 95 -2.56 -9.99 -5.59
CA ALA A 95 -3.11 -11.23 -5.02
C ALA A 95 -4.57 -11.06 -4.59
N VAL A 96 -4.94 -9.87 -4.16
CA VAL A 96 -6.34 -9.51 -3.89
C VAL A 96 -6.62 -8.13 -4.49
N THR A 97 -7.89 -7.87 -4.78
CA THR A 97 -8.35 -6.55 -5.20
C THR A 97 -8.82 -5.73 -4.00
N VAL A 98 -8.94 -4.42 -4.20
CA VAL A 98 -9.49 -3.52 -3.16
C VAL A 98 -10.89 -3.96 -2.77
N ASP A 99 -11.74 -4.32 -3.73
CA ASP A 99 -13.11 -4.76 -3.45
C ASP A 99 -13.13 -6.05 -2.63
N GLU A 100 -12.29 -7.02 -2.98
CA GLU A 100 -12.18 -8.27 -2.22
C GLU A 100 -11.74 -8.03 -0.78
N ALA A 101 -10.74 -7.18 -0.59
CA ALA A 101 -10.27 -6.84 0.76
C ALA A 101 -11.32 -6.11 1.58
N ALA A 102 -12.07 -5.22 0.96
CA ALA A 102 -13.17 -4.49 1.61
C ALA A 102 -14.30 -5.43 2.02
N GLU A 103 -14.70 -6.35 1.14
CA GLU A 103 -15.74 -7.34 1.42
C GLU A 103 -15.35 -8.28 2.56
N ALA A 104 -14.06 -8.64 2.64
CA ALA A 104 -13.53 -9.48 3.71
C ALA A 104 -13.32 -8.72 5.03
N ALA A 105 -13.61 -7.41 5.06
CA ALA A 105 -13.35 -6.53 6.19
C ALA A 105 -11.86 -6.45 6.58
N ASP A 106 -10.96 -6.71 5.62
CA ASP A 106 -9.51 -6.63 5.81
C ASP A 106 -8.98 -5.22 5.53
N LEU A 107 -9.82 -4.35 5.00
CA LEU A 107 -9.46 -2.99 4.62
C LEU A 107 -10.52 -2.03 5.11
N ALA A 108 -10.10 -0.98 5.82
CA ALA A 108 -10.96 0.10 6.24
C ALA A 108 -10.79 1.29 5.29
N ALA A 109 -11.88 1.74 4.70
CA ALA A 109 -11.86 2.86 3.78
C ALA A 109 -12.89 3.90 4.20
N SER A 110 -12.51 5.16 4.16
CA SER A 110 -13.41 6.29 4.42
C SER A 110 -13.20 7.37 3.37
N GLY A 111 -14.27 8.06 3.01
CA GLY A 111 -14.26 9.07 1.97
C GLY A 111 -14.63 8.51 0.60
N SER A 112 -15.24 9.37 -0.22
CA SER A 112 -15.79 8.95 -1.52
C SER A 112 -14.74 8.52 -2.55
N ARG A 113 -13.49 8.95 -2.37
CA ARG A 113 -12.41 8.68 -3.32
C ARG A 113 -11.40 7.62 -2.82
N ALA A 114 -11.62 7.04 -1.65
CA ALA A 114 -10.68 6.07 -1.10
C ALA A 114 -10.43 4.89 -2.05
N GLY A 115 -11.46 4.42 -2.74
CA GLY A 115 -11.35 3.31 -3.69
C GLY A 115 -10.55 3.61 -4.95
N GLU A 116 -10.20 4.88 -5.20
CA GLU A 116 -9.45 5.24 -6.40
C GLU A 116 -8.03 4.67 -6.42
N ILE A 117 -7.50 4.25 -5.27
CA ILE A 117 -6.19 3.58 -5.24
C ILE A 117 -6.17 2.32 -6.12
N ALA A 118 -7.33 1.69 -6.34
CA ALA A 118 -7.43 0.50 -7.18
C ALA A 118 -6.89 0.72 -8.59
N ARG A 119 -6.95 1.94 -9.10
CA ARG A 119 -6.43 2.29 -10.44
C ARG A 119 -4.92 2.13 -10.56
N TYR A 120 -4.22 2.17 -9.42
CA TYR A 120 -2.76 2.16 -9.38
C TYR A 120 -2.21 0.82 -8.88
N LEU A 121 -3.08 -0.15 -8.67
CA LEU A 121 -2.71 -1.49 -8.19
C LEU A 121 -2.92 -2.52 -9.29
N PRO A 122 -2.07 -3.53 -9.38
CA PRO A 122 -0.93 -3.78 -8.52
C PRO A 122 0.26 -2.84 -8.79
N ILE A 123 1.14 -2.73 -7.79
CA ILE A 123 2.39 -1.98 -7.90
C ILE A 123 3.46 -2.84 -8.59
N VAL A 124 3.50 -4.12 -8.23
CA VAL A 124 4.45 -5.08 -8.75
C VAL A 124 3.81 -6.47 -8.79
N ARG A 125 3.93 -7.15 -9.91
CA ARG A 125 3.47 -8.54 -10.01
C ARG A 125 4.60 -9.51 -9.69
N LEU A 126 4.27 -10.54 -8.97
CA LEU A 126 5.22 -11.60 -8.62
C LEU A 126 5.24 -12.71 -9.67
#